data_dede16651c053c554f541f3f768f8677
#
_entry.id   dede16651c053c554f541f3f768f8677
#
_cell.length_a   1.000
_cell.length_b   1.000
_cell.length_c   1.000
_cell.angle_alpha   90.00
_cell.angle_beta   90.00
_cell.angle_gamma   90.00
#
_symmetry.space_group_name_H-M   'P 1'
#
loop_
_entity.id
_entity.type
_entity.pdbx_description
1 polymer ?
#
loop_
_entity_poly.entity_id
_entity_poly.type
_entity_poly.pdbx_seq_one_letter_code
_entity_poly.pdbx_strand_id
1 'polypeptide(L)'
;MLRFFYTISITILMLSSGRAQNLFPILGGQRAGTSVFTFLNIGVSARAVGMGESVVALNQDAASIYYNPAVIAQLDQTEISMSQIQWPADINYDYFCITRRIVGPHYLGLAGGILHMKPMMETTEYHPEGTGQYFSFQDRFIGVTYGAKMTDRFSFGLTLKHVSEDLAGYGMSAVLMDMGTFYWTGYRSLRFCASLSHFGRQVAPRGSYEKRILDQNSGNEITEATDFEKFSPPTQFRVGTAMDPIDANNQRLTLSIQLNHPVDNAEYIVTGMEYSFMKMLFLRAGYKFNKNEENLTLGAGVIVPVGPLKVRADYGYANFDHLSDPKRFSIGFSL
;
A
#
# COMPACT_ATOMS: atom_id res chain seq x y z
N MET A 1 -4.05 -37.67 -15.79
CA MET A 1 -5.18 -36.93 -16.36
C MET A 1 -6.30 -36.63 -15.34
N LEU A 2 -6.78 -37.61 -14.55
CA LEU A 2 -7.88 -37.38 -13.60
C LEU A 2 -7.59 -36.31 -12.52
N ARG A 3 -6.36 -36.24 -12.02
CA ARG A 3 -5.96 -35.20 -11.01
C ARG A 3 -5.91 -33.77 -11.58
N PHE A 4 -5.70 -33.63 -12.88
CA PHE A 4 -5.70 -32.32 -13.56
C PHE A 4 -7.13 -31.79 -13.75
N PHE A 5 -8.10 -32.68 -13.97
CA PHE A 5 -9.53 -32.33 -14.07
C PHE A 5 -10.10 -31.89 -12.72
N TYR A 6 -9.70 -32.51 -11.61
CA TYR A 6 -10.16 -32.12 -10.27
C TYR A 6 -9.63 -30.72 -9.87
N THR A 7 -8.38 -30.37 -10.23
CA THR A 7 -7.84 -29.03 -9.95
C THR A 7 -8.55 -27.96 -10.78
N ILE A 8 -8.84 -28.19 -12.05
CA ILE A 8 -9.58 -27.25 -12.90
C ILE A 8 -11.02 -27.09 -12.41
N SER A 9 -11.71 -28.18 -12.01
CA SER A 9 -13.08 -28.10 -11.46
C SER A 9 -13.15 -27.30 -10.16
N ILE A 10 -12.19 -27.42 -9.26
CA ILE A 10 -12.13 -26.63 -8.01
C ILE A 10 -11.87 -25.16 -8.31
N THR A 11 -11.04 -24.85 -9.30
CA THR A 11 -10.76 -23.46 -9.71
C THR A 11 -11.98 -22.81 -10.37
N ILE A 12 -12.75 -23.55 -11.17
CA ILE A 12 -13.99 -23.07 -11.80
C ILE A 12 -15.11 -22.91 -10.76
N LEU A 13 -15.18 -23.74 -9.73
CA LEU A 13 -16.15 -23.62 -8.65
C LEU A 13 -15.90 -22.37 -7.79
N MET A 14 -14.65 -21.91 -7.68
CA MET A 14 -14.31 -20.67 -6.99
C MET A 14 -14.61 -19.40 -7.83
N LEU A 15 -14.71 -19.52 -9.14
CA LEU A 15 -15.04 -18.40 -10.04
C LEU A 15 -16.55 -18.15 -10.17
N SER A 16 -17.41 -19.08 -9.73
CA SER A 16 -18.88 -18.94 -9.85
C SER A 16 -19.56 -18.20 -8.70
N SER A 17 -18.81 -17.72 -7.71
CA SER A 17 -19.37 -17.04 -6.53
C SER A 17 -19.46 -15.51 -6.70
N GLY A 18 -19.99 -15.03 -7.80
CA GLY A 18 -20.22 -13.58 -8.06
C GLY A 18 -21.24 -12.89 -7.14
N ARG A 19 -21.47 -13.41 -5.91
CA ARG A 19 -22.31 -12.78 -4.85
C ARG A 19 -21.69 -12.96 -3.46
N ALA A 20 -20.37 -12.94 -3.34
CA ALA A 20 -19.69 -13.10 -2.06
C ALA A 20 -19.57 -11.78 -1.26
N GLN A 21 -20.30 -10.75 -1.62
CA GLN A 21 -20.22 -9.43 -0.95
C GLN A 21 -20.61 -9.44 0.54
N ASN A 22 -21.16 -10.53 1.07
CA ASN A 22 -21.56 -10.64 2.48
C ASN A 22 -21.03 -11.91 3.16
N LEU A 23 -19.94 -12.50 2.68
CA LEU A 23 -19.43 -13.77 3.25
C LEU A 23 -18.79 -13.59 4.63
N PHE A 24 -18.39 -12.37 5.00
CA PHE A 24 -17.76 -12.07 6.27
C PHE A 24 -18.55 -11.00 7.01
N PRO A 25 -18.79 -11.17 8.32
CA PRO A 25 -19.39 -10.11 9.12
C PRO A 25 -18.45 -8.88 9.08
N ILE A 26 -19.03 -7.69 8.92
CA ILE A 26 -18.32 -6.42 9.06
C ILE A 26 -18.03 -6.27 10.55
N LEU A 27 -16.79 -6.55 10.96
CA LEU A 27 -16.37 -6.46 12.38
C LEU A 27 -16.08 -5.01 12.79
N GLY A 28 -15.76 -4.12 11.83
CA GLY A 28 -15.52 -2.70 12.03
C GLY A 28 -16.57 -1.84 11.35
N GLY A 29 -16.90 -0.68 11.93
CA GLY A 29 -17.75 0.32 11.29
C GLY A 29 -16.97 1.04 10.19
N GLN A 30 -17.63 1.35 9.05
CA GLN A 30 -17.06 2.25 8.05
C GLN A 30 -16.93 3.65 8.66
N ARG A 31 -15.69 4.11 8.79
CA ARG A 31 -15.33 5.45 9.27
C ARG A 31 -14.58 6.22 8.19
N ALA A 32 -15.01 6.06 6.94
CA ALA A 32 -14.41 6.75 5.82
C ALA A 32 -14.39 8.27 6.07
N GLY A 33 -13.27 8.92 5.73
CA GLY A 33 -13.08 10.36 5.93
C GLY A 33 -12.68 10.78 7.35
N THR A 34 -12.37 9.85 8.25
CA THR A 34 -11.96 10.16 9.64
C THR A 34 -10.45 10.05 9.87
N SER A 35 -9.67 9.74 8.83
CA SER A 35 -8.21 9.64 8.89
C SER A 35 -7.53 10.74 8.09
N VAL A 36 -6.36 11.15 8.56
CA VAL A 36 -5.41 12.03 7.84
C VAL A 36 -4.31 11.19 7.18
N PHE A 37 -3.52 11.77 6.29
CA PHE A 37 -2.44 11.09 5.56
C PHE A 37 -2.95 9.87 4.75
N THR A 38 -4.14 9.97 4.20
CA THR A 38 -4.81 8.86 3.49
C THR A 38 -4.05 8.38 2.26
N PHE A 39 -3.14 9.19 1.72
CA PHE A 39 -2.24 8.81 0.63
C PHE A 39 -1.36 7.59 0.97
N LEU A 40 -1.12 7.34 2.27
CA LEU A 40 -0.41 6.16 2.73
C LEU A 40 -1.19 4.84 2.48
N ASN A 41 -2.47 4.90 2.15
CA ASN A 41 -3.25 3.73 1.74
C ASN A 41 -3.09 3.39 0.25
N ILE A 42 -2.41 4.25 -0.52
CA ILE A 42 -2.14 4.01 -1.94
C ILE A 42 -0.97 3.03 -2.06
N GLY A 43 -1.20 1.91 -2.73
CA GLY A 43 -0.16 0.91 -2.98
C GLY A 43 0.97 1.45 -3.85
N VAL A 44 2.20 1.35 -3.35
CA VAL A 44 3.40 1.98 -3.96
C VAL A 44 4.11 1.13 -5.00
N SER A 45 3.80 -0.17 -5.10
CA SER A 45 4.51 -1.10 -5.99
C SER A 45 3.56 -1.64 -7.06
N ALA A 46 3.96 -1.54 -8.33
CA ALA A 46 3.23 -2.14 -9.45
C ALA A 46 3.09 -3.66 -9.29
N ARG A 47 4.13 -4.33 -8.77
CA ARG A 47 4.09 -5.74 -8.44
C ARG A 47 3.04 -6.06 -7.39
N ALA A 48 3.04 -5.30 -6.29
CA ALA A 48 2.11 -5.53 -5.18
C ALA A 48 0.67 -5.35 -5.66
N VAL A 49 0.39 -4.29 -6.40
CA VAL A 49 -0.94 -4.03 -6.94
C VAL A 49 -1.38 -5.12 -7.90
N GLY A 50 -0.51 -5.59 -8.79
CA GLY A 50 -0.83 -6.72 -9.67
C GLY A 50 -1.24 -7.99 -8.92
N MET A 51 -0.90 -8.12 -7.64
CA MET A 51 -1.28 -9.22 -6.74
C MET A 51 -2.41 -8.86 -5.75
N GLY A 52 -3.20 -7.81 -6.03
CA GLY A 52 -4.23 -7.31 -5.13
C GLY A 52 -3.71 -6.72 -3.82
N GLU A 53 -2.40 -6.43 -3.73
CA GLU A 53 -1.68 -6.06 -2.50
C GLU A 53 -1.63 -7.17 -1.44
N SER A 54 -1.82 -8.43 -1.85
CA SER A 54 -1.62 -9.60 -1.01
C SER A 54 -0.12 -9.93 -0.86
N VAL A 55 0.65 -9.01 -0.28
CA VAL A 55 2.12 -9.02 -0.33
C VAL A 55 2.81 -9.01 1.04
N VAL A 56 2.07 -8.98 2.14
CA VAL A 56 2.65 -8.95 3.49
C VAL A 56 3.61 -10.11 3.75
N ALA A 57 3.39 -11.25 3.09
CA ALA A 57 4.21 -12.46 3.20
C ALA A 57 5.13 -12.68 1.97
N LEU A 58 5.33 -11.68 1.12
CA LEU A 58 6.21 -11.77 -0.06
C LEU A 58 7.53 -11.03 0.20
N ASN A 59 8.63 -11.61 -0.30
CA ASN A 59 9.99 -11.19 0.02
C ASN A 59 10.89 -11.00 -1.20
N GLN A 60 10.37 -10.48 -2.30
CA GLN A 60 11.10 -10.51 -3.57
C GLN A 60 11.48 -9.14 -4.14
N ASP A 61 11.18 -8.03 -3.46
CA ASP A 61 11.61 -6.70 -3.88
C ASP A 61 11.70 -5.72 -2.71
N ALA A 62 12.51 -4.67 -2.88
CA ALA A 62 12.72 -3.63 -1.88
C ALA A 62 11.43 -2.90 -1.50
N ALA A 63 10.49 -2.68 -2.44
CA ALA A 63 9.23 -1.98 -2.15
C ALA A 63 8.32 -2.74 -1.18
N SER A 64 8.57 -4.03 -0.95
CA SER A 64 7.84 -4.84 0.03
C SER A 64 7.99 -4.33 1.47
N ILE A 65 9.05 -3.55 1.79
CA ILE A 65 9.22 -2.92 3.11
C ILE A 65 8.09 -1.95 3.48
N TYR A 66 7.42 -1.38 2.49
CA TYR A 66 6.26 -0.50 2.70
C TYR A 66 5.07 -1.25 3.32
N TYR A 67 4.90 -2.52 2.94
CA TYR A 67 3.80 -3.37 3.40
C TYR A 67 4.15 -4.15 4.68
N ASN A 68 5.42 -4.56 4.81
CA ASN A 68 5.93 -5.31 5.96
C ASN A 68 7.43 -5.04 6.17
N PRO A 69 7.82 -4.29 7.19
CA PRO A 69 9.23 -3.98 7.45
C PRO A 69 10.12 -5.20 7.66
N ALA A 70 9.58 -6.32 8.16
CA ALA A 70 10.36 -7.53 8.42
C ALA A 70 10.88 -8.21 7.14
N VAL A 71 10.26 -7.93 5.99
CA VAL A 71 10.68 -8.46 4.69
C VAL A 71 12.09 -8.03 4.31
N ILE A 72 12.55 -6.87 4.79
CA ILE A 72 13.91 -6.39 4.52
C ILE A 72 14.97 -7.43 4.91
N ALA A 73 14.72 -8.20 5.96
CA ALA A 73 15.63 -9.24 6.44
C ALA A 73 15.66 -10.50 5.53
N GLN A 74 14.80 -10.56 4.51
CA GLN A 74 14.78 -11.63 3.50
C GLN A 74 15.49 -11.23 2.20
N LEU A 75 15.95 -9.98 2.09
CA LEU A 75 16.62 -9.45 0.91
C LEU A 75 18.14 -9.58 1.11
N ASP A 76 18.79 -10.48 0.38
CA ASP A 76 20.21 -10.75 0.55
C ASP A 76 21.12 -9.76 -0.19
N GLN A 77 20.57 -9.01 -1.14
CA GLN A 77 21.29 -8.06 -1.99
C GLN A 77 20.91 -6.62 -1.66
N THR A 78 21.73 -5.67 -2.10
CA THR A 78 21.31 -4.27 -2.14
C THR A 78 20.26 -4.10 -3.23
N GLU A 79 19.08 -3.63 -2.87
CA GLU A 79 18.00 -3.41 -3.79
C GLU A 79 17.53 -1.95 -3.76
N ILE A 80 17.23 -1.42 -4.93
CA ILE A 80 16.64 -0.10 -5.13
C ILE A 80 15.34 -0.31 -5.89
N SER A 81 14.29 0.39 -5.50
CA SER A 81 13.03 0.40 -6.24
C SER A 81 12.49 1.81 -6.34
N MET A 82 11.99 2.14 -7.52
CA MET A 82 11.30 3.40 -7.84
C MET A 82 9.96 3.06 -8.47
N SER A 83 8.94 3.82 -8.11
CA SER A 83 7.60 3.62 -8.67
C SER A 83 6.94 4.95 -8.93
N GLN A 84 6.19 4.99 -10.03
CA GLN A 84 5.31 6.09 -10.36
C GLN A 84 3.87 5.58 -10.48
N ILE A 85 2.97 6.23 -9.76
CA ILE A 85 1.56 5.92 -9.73
C ILE A 85 0.81 7.13 -10.33
N GLN A 86 0.10 6.90 -11.42
CA GLN A 86 -0.83 7.85 -11.99
C GLN A 86 -2.20 7.59 -11.36
N TRP A 87 -2.58 8.42 -10.41
CA TRP A 87 -3.86 8.34 -9.71
C TRP A 87 -4.93 9.15 -10.47
N PRO A 88 -6.21 8.89 -10.27
CA PRO A 88 -7.30 9.71 -10.83
C PRO A 88 -7.12 11.21 -10.52
N ALA A 89 -7.74 12.07 -11.35
CA ALA A 89 -7.69 13.53 -11.23
C ALA A 89 -6.28 14.15 -11.39
N ASP A 90 -5.43 13.57 -12.26
CA ASP A 90 -4.06 14.04 -12.56
C ASP A 90 -3.14 14.12 -11.33
N ILE A 91 -3.47 13.37 -10.27
CA ILE A 91 -2.62 13.21 -9.10
C ILE A 91 -1.52 12.20 -9.43
N ASN A 92 -0.29 12.52 -9.07
CA ASN A 92 0.85 11.63 -9.23
C ASN A 92 1.44 11.29 -7.86
N TYR A 93 1.83 10.02 -7.69
CA TYR A 93 2.52 9.57 -6.51
C TYR A 93 3.82 8.88 -6.90
N ASP A 94 4.93 9.48 -6.53
CA ASP A 94 6.28 8.97 -6.76
C ASP A 94 6.82 8.35 -5.48
N TYR A 95 7.36 7.15 -5.58
CA TYR A 95 7.92 6.38 -4.48
C TYR A 95 9.33 5.92 -4.79
N PHE A 96 10.19 5.94 -3.80
CA PHE A 96 11.56 5.45 -3.85
C PHE A 96 11.89 4.65 -2.60
N CYS A 97 12.65 3.58 -2.73
CA CYS A 97 13.28 2.90 -1.60
C CYS A 97 14.62 2.26 -1.98
N ILE A 98 15.46 2.12 -0.98
CA ILE A 98 16.71 1.38 -1.02
C ILE A 98 16.82 0.50 0.22
N THR A 99 17.27 -0.72 0.04
CA THR A 99 17.49 -1.68 1.12
C THR A 99 18.88 -2.30 1.02
N ARG A 100 19.50 -2.54 2.15
CA ARG A 100 20.82 -3.13 2.22
C ARG A 100 21.02 -3.95 3.49
N ARG A 101 21.68 -5.09 3.34
CA ARG A 101 22.25 -5.82 4.47
C ARG A 101 23.50 -5.08 4.97
N ILE A 102 23.61 -4.80 6.27
CA ILE A 102 24.74 -4.06 6.86
C ILE A 102 25.78 -5.01 7.39
N VAL A 103 25.42 -5.79 8.42
CA VAL A 103 26.32 -6.74 9.06
C VAL A 103 25.53 -7.88 9.71
N GLY A 104 26.00 -9.11 9.51
CA GLY A 104 25.35 -10.28 10.11
C GLY A 104 23.85 -10.36 9.77
N PRO A 105 22.96 -10.49 10.76
CA PRO A 105 21.53 -10.59 10.54
C PRO A 105 20.81 -9.24 10.44
N HIS A 106 21.53 -8.11 10.34
CA HIS A 106 20.98 -6.76 10.43
C HIS A 106 20.89 -6.09 9.06
N TYR A 107 19.76 -5.43 8.81
CA TYR A 107 19.40 -4.79 7.55
C TYR A 107 18.90 -3.37 7.80
N LEU A 108 19.20 -2.45 6.88
CA LEU A 108 18.64 -1.10 6.86
C LEU A 108 18.01 -0.79 5.52
N GLY A 109 16.95 0.01 5.58
CA GLY A 109 16.25 0.55 4.42
C GLY A 109 15.94 2.02 4.61
N LEU A 110 15.88 2.73 3.51
CA LEU A 110 15.38 4.08 3.41
C LEU A 110 14.26 4.10 2.37
N ALA A 111 13.14 4.74 2.69
CA ALA A 111 12.03 4.90 1.75
C ALA A 111 11.49 6.32 1.82
N GLY A 112 10.95 6.78 0.71
CA GLY A 112 10.26 8.07 0.63
C GLY A 112 9.22 8.07 -0.47
N GLY A 113 8.22 8.93 -0.32
CA GLY A 113 7.18 9.13 -1.32
C GLY A 113 6.63 10.54 -1.31
N ILE A 114 6.22 11.01 -2.47
CA ILE A 114 5.63 12.32 -2.69
C ILE A 114 4.39 12.15 -3.56
N LEU A 115 3.24 12.50 -3.01
CA LEU A 115 2.00 12.64 -3.76
C LEU A 115 1.81 14.12 -4.06
N HIS A 116 1.56 14.45 -5.32
CA HIS A 116 1.40 15.82 -5.76
C HIS A 116 0.43 15.95 -6.94
N MET A 117 -0.11 17.13 -7.11
CA MET A 117 -0.95 17.48 -8.23
C MET A 117 -0.51 18.81 -8.84
N LYS A 118 -0.96 19.11 -10.04
CA LYS A 118 -0.79 20.46 -10.63
C LYS A 118 -1.64 21.45 -9.83
N PRO A 119 -1.17 22.72 -9.69
CA PRO A 119 -1.99 23.76 -9.08
C PRO A 119 -3.36 23.86 -9.75
N MET A 120 -4.42 23.90 -8.96
CA MET A 120 -5.80 24.08 -9.41
C MET A 120 -6.25 25.51 -9.16
N MET A 121 -7.02 26.06 -10.11
CA MET A 121 -7.58 27.39 -9.95
C MET A 121 -8.72 27.34 -8.93
N GLU A 122 -8.70 28.26 -7.99
CA GLU A 122 -9.77 28.42 -7.02
C GLU A 122 -11.04 28.94 -7.71
N THR A 123 -12.17 28.29 -7.45
CA THR A 123 -13.49 28.72 -7.89
C THR A 123 -14.42 28.93 -6.71
N THR A 124 -15.32 29.89 -6.80
CA THR A 124 -16.34 30.16 -5.79
C THR A 124 -17.70 30.26 -6.43
N GLU A 125 -18.78 30.26 -5.64
CA GLU A 125 -20.13 30.47 -6.14
C GLU A 125 -20.27 31.79 -6.94
N TYR A 126 -19.52 32.83 -6.60
CA TYR A 126 -19.53 34.11 -7.27
C TYR A 126 -18.55 34.21 -8.45
N HIS A 127 -17.55 33.34 -8.49
CA HIS A 127 -16.53 33.27 -9.54
C HIS A 127 -16.37 31.83 -10.05
N PRO A 128 -17.36 31.27 -10.75
CA PRO A 128 -17.32 29.90 -11.24
C PRO A 128 -16.24 29.67 -12.31
N GLU A 129 -15.86 30.72 -13.04
CA GLU A 129 -14.77 30.70 -14.03
C GLU A 129 -13.38 30.83 -13.41
N GLY A 130 -13.30 31.05 -12.08
CA GLY A 130 -12.08 31.17 -11.31
C GLY A 130 -11.84 32.53 -10.68
N THR A 131 -11.22 32.54 -9.51
CA THR A 131 -10.82 33.77 -8.78
C THR A 131 -9.48 34.36 -9.27
N GLY A 132 -8.74 33.64 -10.13
CA GLY A 132 -7.36 33.92 -10.52
C GLY A 132 -6.33 33.46 -9.48
N GLN A 133 -6.77 32.93 -8.35
CA GLN A 133 -5.92 32.29 -7.34
C GLN A 133 -5.75 30.80 -7.62
N TYR A 134 -4.63 30.22 -7.19
CA TYR A 134 -4.34 28.81 -7.35
C TYR A 134 -3.98 28.19 -6.02
N PHE A 135 -4.43 26.96 -5.79
CA PHE A 135 -4.03 26.16 -4.65
C PHE A 135 -3.36 24.84 -5.11
N SER A 136 -2.58 24.25 -4.24
CA SER A 136 -1.93 22.96 -4.48
C SER A 136 -2.16 22.05 -3.28
N PHE A 137 -2.03 20.75 -3.55
CA PHE A 137 -2.06 19.69 -2.56
C PHE A 137 -0.80 18.85 -2.70
N GLN A 138 -0.12 18.60 -1.59
CA GLN A 138 1.10 17.82 -1.57
C GLN A 138 1.21 17.03 -0.27
N ASP A 139 1.41 15.72 -0.40
CA ASP A 139 1.75 14.82 0.69
C ASP A 139 3.12 14.21 0.48
N ARG A 140 3.83 13.97 1.56
CA ARG A 140 5.14 13.37 1.50
C ARG A 140 5.47 12.58 2.76
N PHE A 141 6.30 11.56 2.60
CA PHE A 141 6.92 10.89 3.73
C PHE A 141 8.37 10.54 3.43
N ILE A 142 9.13 10.40 4.50
CA ILE A 142 10.45 9.79 4.52
C ILE A 142 10.54 8.86 5.72
N GLY A 143 11.07 7.65 5.53
CA GLY A 143 11.13 6.63 6.57
C GLY A 143 12.43 5.84 6.54
N VAL A 144 12.86 5.42 7.71
CA VAL A 144 14.01 4.53 7.92
C VAL A 144 13.48 3.21 8.47
N THR A 145 13.86 2.11 7.83
CA THR A 145 13.48 0.75 8.20
C THR A 145 14.70 0.01 8.75
N TYR A 146 14.53 -0.60 9.91
CA TYR A 146 15.47 -1.57 10.45
C TYR A 146 14.81 -2.94 10.48
N GLY A 147 15.55 -3.97 10.07
CA GLY A 147 15.12 -5.36 10.19
C GLY A 147 16.23 -6.27 10.62
N ALA A 148 15.85 -7.37 11.26
CA ALA A 148 16.81 -8.38 11.71
C ALA A 148 16.25 -9.81 11.55
N LYS A 149 17.11 -10.74 11.13
CA LYS A 149 16.86 -12.18 11.24
C LYS A 149 17.16 -12.58 12.69
N MET A 150 16.12 -12.81 13.47
CA MET A 150 16.26 -13.23 14.88
C MET A 150 16.60 -14.71 15.00
N THR A 151 16.09 -15.51 14.08
CA THR A 151 16.41 -16.94 13.91
C THR A 151 16.38 -17.28 12.42
N ASP A 152 16.75 -18.50 12.05
CA ASP A 152 16.67 -18.99 10.66
C ASP A 152 15.26 -18.92 10.07
N ARG A 153 14.24 -18.88 10.92
CA ARG A 153 12.82 -18.89 10.50
C ARG A 153 12.07 -17.61 10.83
N PHE A 154 12.58 -16.79 11.75
CA PHE A 154 11.85 -15.62 12.25
C PHE A 154 12.63 -14.35 12.04
N SER A 155 11.99 -13.37 11.44
CA SER A 155 12.51 -12.02 11.27
C SER A 155 11.51 -10.99 11.81
N PHE A 156 12.06 -9.88 12.27
CA PHE A 156 11.34 -8.73 12.77
C PHE A 156 11.80 -7.47 12.02
N GLY A 157 10.91 -6.51 11.84
CA GLY A 157 11.23 -5.22 11.24
C GLY A 157 10.45 -4.08 11.87
N LEU A 158 11.07 -2.91 11.87
CA LEU A 158 10.54 -1.65 12.38
C LEU A 158 10.86 -0.54 11.38
N THR A 159 9.86 0.31 11.08
CA THR A 159 10.05 1.54 10.33
C THR A 159 9.61 2.73 11.16
N LEU A 160 10.42 3.77 11.19
CA LEU A 160 10.03 5.09 11.66
C LEU A 160 9.96 6.02 10.46
N LYS A 161 8.83 6.72 10.29
CA LYS A 161 8.62 7.64 9.18
C LYS A 161 8.05 8.97 9.64
N HIS A 162 8.58 10.04 9.06
CA HIS A 162 8.01 11.37 9.16
C HIS A 162 7.07 11.58 7.96
N VAL A 163 5.85 11.99 8.24
CA VAL A 163 4.81 12.23 7.24
C VAL A 163 4.36 13.68 7.34
N SER A 164 4.13 14.32 6.22
CA SER A 164 3.56 15.67 6.16
C SER A 164 2.57 15.78 5.00
N GLU A 165 1.51 16.53 5.23
CA GLU A 165 0.44 16.85 4.31
C GLU A 165 0.27 18.36 4.29
N ASP A 166 0.13 18.94 3.10
CA ASP A 166 -0.20 20.34 2.89
C ASP A 166 -1.35 20.44 1.89
N LEU A 167 -2.46 20.97 2.35
CA LEU A 167 -3.65 21.25 1.55
C LEU A 167 -3.97 22.72 1.59
N ALA A 168 -3.76 23.44 0.48
CA ALA A 168 -4.09 24.86 0.32
C ALA A 168 -3.52 25.75 1.46
N GLY A 169 -2.30 25.43 1.93
CA GLY A 169 -1.63 26.17 3.01
C GLY A 169 -1.95 25.67 4.43
N TYR A 170 -2.86 24.73 4.59
CA TYR A 170 -3.10 24.05 5.88
C TYR A 170 -2.21 22.83 5.99
N GLY A 171 -1.11 22.98 6.70
CA GLY A 171 -0.12 21.92 6.86
C GLY A 171 -0.31 21.12 8.14
N MET A 172 -0.04 19.80 8.07
CA MET A 172 0.08 18.94 9.24
C MET A 172 1.25 17.96 9.10
N SER A 173 1.75 17.46 10.20
CA SER A 173 2.83 16.47 10.18
C SER A 173 2.83 15.57 11.39
N ALA A 174 3.30 14.33 11.22
CA ALA A 174 3.42 13.35 12.29
C ALA A 174 4.66 12.46 12.10
N VAL A 175 5.07 11.83 13.19
CA VAL A 175 5.96 10.66 13.16
C VAL A 175 5.13 9.42 13.36
N LEU A 176 5.21 8.50 12.40
CA LEU A 176 4.49 7.23 12.41
C LEU A 176 5.47 6.07 12.49
N MET A 177 4.98 4.95 12.97
CA MET A 177 5.73 3.72 13.16
C MET A 177 5.04 2.55 12.45
N ASP A 178 5.84 1.73 11.76
CA ASP A 178 5.40 0.44 11.24
C ASP A 178 6.19 -0.68 11.91
N MET A 179 5.52 -1.79 12.19
CA MET A 179 6.13 -3.01 12.73
C MET A 179 5.72 -4.20 11.89
N GLY A 180 6.61 -5.17 11.79
CA GLY A 180 6.30 -6.38 11.04
C GLY A 180 7.05 -7.61 11.52
N THR A 181 6.49 -8.76 11.20
CA THR A 181 7.08 -10.08 11.45
C THR A 181 7.04 -10.91 10.18
N PHE A 182 8.01 -11.79 10.04
CA PHE A 182 8.08 -12.75 8.95
C PHE A 182 8.52 -14.10 9.52
N TYR A 183 7.73 -15.14 9.27
CA TYR A 183 7.95 -16.47 9.81
C TYR A 183 7.87 -17.56 8.74
N TRP A 184 8.97 -18.29 8.57
CA TRP A 184 9.03 -19.53 7.78
C TRP A 184 8.57 -20.71 8.61
N THR A 185 7.50 -21.38 8.21
CA THR A 185 6.96 -22.53 8.99
C THR A 185 7.86 -23.77 8.96
N GLY A 186 8.70 -23.87 7.93
CA GLY A 186 9.50 -25.07 7.66
C GLY A 186 8.73 -26.15 6.88
N TYR A 187 7.42 -25.93 6.62
CA TYR A 187 6.65 -26.80 5.74
C TYR A 187 6.70 -26.25 4.31
N ARG A 188 7.50 -26.88 3.46
CA ARG A 188 7.74 -26.40 2.09
C ARG A 188 8.12 -24.89 2.10
N SER A 189 7.48 -24.09 1.26
CA SER A 189 7.67 -22.65 1.16
C SER A 189 6.60 -21.83 1.92
N LEU A 190 5.83 -22.46 2.80
CA LEU A 190 4.76 -21.80 3.55
C LEU A 190 5.33 -20.81 4.55
N ARG A 191 4.86 -19.56 4.48
CA ARG A 191 5.27 -18.46 5.34
C ARG A 191 4.07 -17.70 5.87
N PHE A 192 4.17 -17.24 7.13
CA PHE A 192 3.19 -16.41 7.82
C PHE A 192 3.81 -15.09 8.18
N CYS A 193 3.04 -14.02 8.04
CA CYS A 193 3.48 -12.67 8.31
C CYS A 193 2.36 -11.86 8.92
N ALA A 194 2.75 -10.91 9.78
CA ALA A 194 1.86 -9.89 10.29
C ALA A 194 2.57 -8.54 10.24
N SER A 195 1.82 -7.48 9.97
CA SER A 195 2.32 -6.10 10.04
C SER A 195 1.27 -5.15 10.60
N LEU A 196 1.74 -4.15 11.33
CA LEU A 196 1.00 -2.98 11.75
C LEU A 196 1.66 -1.78 11.09
N SER A 197 0.92 -1.04 10.27
CA SER A 197 1.45 0.10 9.51
C SER A 197 0.76 1.39 9.92
N HIS A 198 1.49 2.51 9.76
CA HIS A 198 0.99 3.87 9.95
C HIS A 198 0.47 4.17 11.36
N PHE A 199 1.01 3.49 12.37
CA PHE A 199 0.64 3.72 13.76
C PHE A 199 1.25 5.02 14.29
N GLY A 200 0.45 5.89 14.89
CA GLY A 200 0.92 7.17 15.42
C GLY A 200 -0.13 7.94 16.20
N ARG A 201 0.26 9.12 16.64
CA ARG A 201 -0.64 10.03 17.38
C ARG A 201 -1.65 10.67 16.45
N GLN A 202 -2.79 11.06 17.01
CA GLN A 202 -3.72 11.96 16.34
C GLN A 202 -3.09 13.33 16.12
N VAL A 203 -3.35 13.93 14.97
CA VAL A 203 -2.89 15.27 14.58
C VAL A 203 -4.03 16.08 14.02
N ALA A 204 -3.88 17.40 14.10
CA ALA A 204 -4.79 18.39 13.50
C ALA A 204 -4.02 19.25 12.51
N PRO A 205 -4.66 19.80 11.48
CA PRO A 205 -4.11 20.85 10.65
C PRO A 205 -3.68 22.06 11.52
N ARG A 206 -2.63 22.75 11.11
CA ARG A 206 -2.20 23.96 11.80
C ARG A 206 -3.11 25.12 11.43
N GLY A 207 -3.42 25.97 12.41
CA GLY A 207 -4.28 27.13 12.23
C GLY A 207 -5.66 26.94 12.82
N SER A 208 -6.55 27.86 12.54
CA SER A 208 -7.95 27.86 12.95
C SER A 208 -8.82 28.26 11.76
N TYR A 209 -10.07 27.91 11.81
CA TYR A 209 -11.06 28.34 10.83
C TYR A 209 -12.16 29.16 11.51
N GLU A 210 -12.78 30.04 10.75
CA GLU A 210 -13.89 30.85 11.23
C GLU A 210 -15.19 30.03 11.15
N LYS A 211 -15.80 29.78 12.31
CA LYS A 211 -17.10 29.14 12.42
C LYS A 211 -18.17 30.16 12.70
N ARG A 212 -19.22 30.20 11.88
CA ARG A 212 -20.41 31.00 12.18
C ARG A 212 -21.28 30.24 13.16
N ILE A 213 -21.55 30.84 14.29
CA ILE A 213 -22.43 30.31 15.32
C ILE A 213 -23.53 31.33 15.64
N LEU A 214 -24.72 30.82 16.00
CA LEU A 214 -25.79 31.68 16.47
C LEU A 214 -25.55 31.94 17.96
N ASP A 215 -25.33 33.20 18.34
CA ASP A 215 -25.23 33.53 19.74
C ASP A 215 -26.62 33.39 20.39
N GLN A 216 -26.71 32.45 21.34
CA GLN A 216 -27.96 32.14 22.03
C GLN A 216 -28.53 33.28 22.84
N ASN A 217 -27.70 34.29 23.21
CA ASN A 217 -28.14 35.41 24.01
C ASN A 217 -28.64 36.60 23.17
N SER A 218 -28.03 36.83 22.03
CA SER A 218 -28.37 37.99 21.16
C SER A 218 -29.20 37.61 19.94
N GLY A 219 -29.25 36.28 19.59
CA GLY A 219 -29.88 35.79 18.36
C GLY A 219 -29.16 36.19 17.07
N ASN A 220 -27.97 36.78 17.16
CA ASN A 220 -27.17 37.20 16.01
C ASN A 220 -26.16 36.14 15.63
N GLU A 221 -25.79 36.07 14.33
CA GLU A 221 -24.64 35.29 13.89
C GLU A 221 -23.33 35.99 14.33
N ILE A 222 -22.51 35.26 15.05
CA ILE A 222 -21.16 35.68 15.40
C ILE A 222 -20.15 34.71 14.75
N THR A 223 -18.98 35.23 14.43
CA THR A 223 -17.88 34.46 13.90
C THR A 223 -16.88 34.17 15.01
N GLU A 224 -16.63 32.86 15.27
CA GLU A 224 -15.66 32.42 16.26
C GLU A 224 -14.53 31.65 15.58
N ALA A 225 -13.27 32.01 15.92
CA ALA A 225 -12.12 31.22 15.51
C ALA A 225 -12.07 29.91 16.28
N THR A 226 -12.15 28.80 15.54
CA THR A 226 -12.20 27.46 16.12
C THR A 226 -10.99 26.67 15.63
N ASP A 227 -10.32 25.94 16.52
CA ASP A 227 -9.23 25.04 16.15
C ASP A 227 -9.76 23.82 15.39
N PHE A 228 -8.92 23.29 14.49
CA PHE A 228 -9.24 22.05 13.78
C PHE A 228 -9.28 20.86 14.71
N GLU A 229 -10.17 19.92 14.43
CA GLU A 229 -10.26 18.67 15.15
C GLU A 229 -9.05 17.77 14.85
N LYS A 230 -8.76 16.85 15.79
CA LYS A 230 -7.67 15.88 15.65
C LYS A 230 -8.16 14.61 14.98
N PHE A 231 -7.41 14.14 14.00
CA PHE A 231 -7.69 12.94 13.25
C PHE A 231 -6.59 11.89 13.45
N SER A 232 -6.95 10.63 13.36
CA SER A 232 -6.01 9.51 13.47
C SER A 232 -5.29 9.27 12.13
N PRO A 233 -4.02 8.82 12.15
CA PRO A 233 -3.39 8.26 10.95
C PRO A 233 -4.14 7.01 10.46
N PRO A 234 -3.99 6.60 9.17
CA PRO A 234 -4.70 5.47 8.58
C PRO A 234 -4.03 4.15 8.99
N THR A 235 -4.04 3.86 10.29
CA THR A 235 -3.43 2.66 10.85
C THR A 235 -4.06 1.41 10.25
N GLN A 236 -3.21 0.49 9.79
CA GLN A 236 -3.66 -0.76 9.16
C GLN A 236 -2.93 -1.96 9.73
N PHE A 237 -3.69 -2.96 10.20
CA PHE A 237 -3.17 -4.25 10.58
C PHE A 237 -3.38 -5.25 9.45
N ARG A 238 -2.33 -6.00 9.10
CA ARG A 238 -2.34 -7.01 8.04
C ARG A 238 -1.82 -8.33 8.57
N VAL A 239 -2.51 -9.40 8.24
CA VAL A 239 -2.04 -10.77 8.49
C VAL A 239 -2.17 -11.54 7.20
N GLY A 240 -1.15 -12.27 6.83
CA GLY A 240 -1.19 -13.03 5.59
C GLY A 240 -0.26 -14.22 5.57
N THR A 241 -0.49 -15.04 4.59
CA THR A 241 0.30 -16.23 4.30
C THR A 241 0.58 -16.31 2.82
N ALA A 242 1.71 -16.90 2.49
CA ALA A 242 2.06 -17.20 1.11
C ALA A 242 2.77 -18.56 1.00
N MET A 243 2.65 -19.16 -0.16
CA MET A 243 3.26 -20.46 -0.48
C MET A 243 3.60 -20.52 -1.96
N ASP A 244 4.67 -21.22 -2.28
CA ASP A 244 5.08 -21.49 -3.66
C ASP A 244 4.79 -22.99 -3.98
N PRO A 245 3.55 -23.35 -4.42
CA PRO A 245 3.18 -24.74 -4.70
C PRO A 245 3.97 -25.32 -5.87
N ILE A 246 4.43 -24.50 -6.80
CA ILE A 246 5.33 -24.87 -7.88
C ILE A 246 6.60 -24.01 -7.71
N ASP A 247 7.73 -24.68 -7.51
CA ASP A 247 9.06 -24.05 -7.50
C ASP A 247 10.04 -24.97 -8.22
N ALA A 248 10.12 -24.80 -9.53
CA ALA A 248 11.01 -25.53 -10.43
C ALA A 248 12.05 -24.56 -11.03
N ASN A 249 13.08 -25.11 -11.68
CA ASN A 249 14.18 -24.30 -12.20
C ASN A 249 13.73 -23.14 -13.12
N ASN A 250 12.69 -23.36 -13.93
CA ASN A 250 12.21 -22.40 -14.93
C ASN A 250 10.81 -21.85 -14.63
N GLN A 251 10.13 -22.36 -13.62
CA GLN A 251 8.75 -21.96 -13.33
C GLN A 251 8.54 -21.87 -11.82
N ARG A 252 7.84 -20.82 -11.39
CA ARG A 252 7.41 -20.67 -10.00
C ARG A 252 6.01 -20.10 -9.99
N LEU A 253 5.17 -20.70 -9.18
CA LEU A 253 3.84 -20.20 -8.87
C LEU A 253 3.80 -19.83 -7.39
N THR A 254 3.53 -18.59 -7.09
CA THR A 254 3.33 -18.08 -5.73
C THR A 254 1.86 -17.78 -5.54
N LEU A 255 1.29 -18.29 -4.47
CA LEU A 255 -0.08 -17.97 -4.02
C LEU A 255 -0.01 -17.27 -2.68
N SER A 256 -0.85 -16.26 -2.49
CA SER A 256 -0.96 -15.51 -1.23
C SER A 256 -2.39 -15.20 -0.88
N ILE A 257 -2.66 -15.13 0.42
CA ILE A 257 -3.91 -14.65 1.00
C ILE A 257 -3.59 -13.76 2.19
N GLN A 258 -4.31 -12.65 2.31
CA GLN A 258 -4.08 -11.65 3.35
C GLN A 258 -5.40 -11.05 3.83
N LEU A 259 -5.54 -10.92 5.14
CA LEU A 259 -6.58 -10.15 5.81
C LEU A 259 -6.05 -8.76 6.12
N ASN A 260 -6.85 -7.76 5.81
CA ASN A 260 -6.57 -6.35 6.09
C ASN A 260 -7.63 -5.80 7.05
N HIS A 261 -7.18 -5.19 8.14
CA HIS A 261 -8.02 -4.52 9.13
C HIS A 261 -7.58 -3.04 9.23
N PRO A 262 -8.12 -2.14 8.40
CA PRO A 262 -7.90 -0.70 8.52
C PRO A 262 -8.74 -0.13 9.68
N VAL A 263 -8.21 0.92 10.33
CA VAL A 263 -8.92 1.61 11.43
C VAL A 263 -10.11 2.43 10.91
N ASP A 264 -10.04 2.90 9.68
CA ASP A 264 -10.96 3.86 9.07
C ASP A 264 -11.94 3.22 8.07
N ASN A 265 -11.87 1.92 7.84
CA ASN A 265 -12.73 1.24 6.88
C ASN A 265 -13.07 -0.20 7.32
N ALA A 266 -13.96 -0.85 6.59
CA ALA A 266 -14.30 -2.26 6.80
C ALA A 266 -13.11 -3.17 6.47
N GLU A 267 -13.05 -4.32 7.15
CA GLU A 267 -12.09 -5.38 6.86
C GLU A 267 -12.31 -5.96 5.47
N TYR A 268 -11.21 -6.31 4.84
CA TYR A 268 -11.25 -6.94 3.53
C TYR A 268 -10.18 -8.02 3.40
N ILE A 269 -10.45 -9.01 2.58
CA ILE A 269 -9.52 -10.09 2.26
C ILE A 269 -9.01 -9.88 0.85
N VAL A 270 -7.73 -10.14 0.66
CA VAL A 270 -7.11 -10.10 -0.65
C VAL A 270 -6.42 -11.43 -0.95
N THR A 271 -6.50 -11.83 -2.19
CA THR A 271 -5.77 -12.99 -2.72
C THR A 271 -4.89 -12.56 -3.88
N GLY A 272 -3.72 -13.15 -3.96
CA GLY A 272 -2.77 -12.85 -5.03
C GLY A 272 -2.13 -14.10 -5.59
N MET A 273 -1.84 -14.05 -6.88
CA MET A 273 -1.13 -15.08 -7.62
C MET A 273 -0.02 -14.44 -8.47
N GLU A 274 1.18 -14.99 -8.39
CA GLU A 274 2.30 -14.63 -9.26
C GLU A 274 2.84 -15.89 -9.93
N TYR A 275 2.85 -15.90 -11.26
CA TYR A 275 3.51 -16.93 -12.04
C TYR A 275 4.76 -16.35 -12.67
N SER A 276 5.91 -16.99 -12.45
CA SER A 276 7.17 -16.62 -13.10
C SER A 276 7.65 -17.70 -14.05
N PHE A 277 8.08 -17.26 -15.22
CA PHE A 277 8.67 -18.09 -16.25
C PHE A 277 10.13 -17.70 -16.47
N MET A 278 11.03 -18.68 -16.46
CA MET A 278 12.49 -18.53 -16.55
C MET A 278 13.10 -17.59 -15.52
N LYS A 279 12.37 -17.27 -14.43
CA LYS A 279 12.74 -16.23 -13.45
C LYS A 279 12.93 -14.82 -14.06
N MET A 280 12.44 -14.62 -15.28
CA MET A 280 12.56 -13.38 -16.04
C MET A 280 11.22 -12.74 -16.35
N LEU A 281 10.19 -13.52 -16.67
CA LEU A 281 8.85 -13.03 -17.01
C LEU A 281 7.90 -13.33 -15.85
N PHE A 282 7.07 -12.36 -15.49
CA PHE A 282 6.13 -12.47 -14.38
C PHE A 282 4.73 -12.05 -14.83
N LEU A 283 3.75 -12.87 -14.54
CA LEU A 283 2.34 -12.56 -14.69
C LEU A 283 1.68 -12.63 -13.32
N ARG A 284 0.82 -11.67 -13.02
CA ARG A 284 0.17 -11.50 -11.73
C ARG A 284 -1.31 -11.27 -11.88
N ALA A 285 -2.05 -11.81 -10.93
CA ALA A 285 -3.46 -11.51 -10.76
C ALA A 285 -3.78 -11.43 -9.27
N GLY A 286 -4.69 -10.55 -8.92
CA GLY A 286 -5.16 -10.39 -7.56
C GLY A 286 -6.63 -10.06 -7.52
N TYR A 287 -7.26 -10.37 -6.38
CA TYR A 287 -8.65 -10.04 -6.15
C TYR A 287 -8.85 -9.57 -4.70
N LYS A 288 -9.57 -8.44 -4.56
CA LYS A 288 -9.93 -7.84 -3.27
C LYS A 288 -11.41 -8.13 -2.99
N PHE A 289 -11.67 -8.88 -1.93
CA PHE A 289 -13.03 -9.20 -1.47
C PHE A 289 -13.46 -8.13 -0.46
N ASN A 290 -14.73 -7.76 -0.48
CA ASN A 290 -15.31 -6.76 0.43
C ASN A 290 -14.68 -5.36 0.30
N LYS A 291 -14.23 -4.98 -0.91
CA LYS A 291 -13.76 -3.64 -1.23
C LYS A 291 -14.57 -3.10 -2.40
N ASN A 292 -15.24 -1.95 -2.19
CA ASN A 292 -16.26 -1.47 -3.11
C ASN A 292 -15.69 -0.89 -4.41
N GLU A 293 -14.51 -0.25 -4.37
CA GLU A 293 -13.99 0.52 -5.49
C GLU A 293 -12.93 -0.22 -6.32
N GLU A 294 -12.29 -1.24 -5.78
CA GLU A 294 -11.16 -1.90 -6.40
C GLU A 294 -11.22 -3.41 -6.17
N ASN A 295 -11.52 -4.17 -7.20
CA ASN A 295 -11.74 -5.62 -7.08
C ASN A 295 -10.64 -6.41 -7.77
N LEU A 296 -10.61 -6.37 -9.11
CA LEU A 296 -9.68 -7.14 -9.93
C LEU A 296 -8.41 -6.34 -10.17
N THR A 297 -7.27 -7.00 -10.01
CA THR A 297 -5.96 -6.42 -10.33
C THR A 297 -5.16 -7.37 -11.20
N LEU A 298 -4.37 -6.80 -12.10
CA LEU A 298 -3.51 -7.53 -13.01
C LEU A 298 -2.12 -6.90 -13.01
N GLY A 299 -1.11 -7.69 -13.28
CA GLY A 299 0.26 -7.21 -13.39
C GLY A 299 1.13 -8.03 -14.31
N ALA A 300 2.12 -7.38 -14.86
CA ALA A 300 3.18 -8.01 -15.63
C ALA A 300 4.54 -7.45 -15.21
N GLY A 301 5.57 -8.26 -15.32
CA GLY A 301 6.93 -7.82 -14.99
C GLY A 301 7.98 -8.57 -15.78
N VAL A 302 9.14 -7.94 -15.89
CA VAL A 302 10.32 -8.53 -16.50
C VAL A 302 11.56 -8.25 -15.65
N ILE A 303 12.45 -9.24 -15.55
CA ILE A 303 13.78 -9.08 -14.95
C ILE A 303 14.82 -9.40 -16.04
N VAL A 304 15.73 -8.45 -16.27
CA VAL A 304 16.82 -8.60 -17.22
C VAL A 304 18.15 -8.51 -16.47
N PRO A 305 19.00 -9.53 -16.54
CA PRO A 305 20.36 -9.44 -16.02
C PRO A 305 21.21 -8.56 -16.94
N VAL A 306 21.87 -7.55 -16.36
CA VAL A 306 22.78 -6.64 -17.09
C VAL A 306 24.12 -6.66 -16.33
N GLY A 307 25.00 -7.60 -16.70
CA GLY A 307 26.25 -7.84 -15.98
C GLY A 307 25.97 -8.30 -14.53
N PRO A 308 26.53 -7.63 -13.51
CA PRO A 308 26.27 -7.95 -12.11
C PRO A 308 24.91 -7.45 -11.59
N LEU A 309 24.28 -6.54 -12.35
CA LEU A 309 23.03 -5.88 -12.01
C LEU A 309 21.84 -6.67 -12.57
N LYS A 310 20.77 -6.78 -11.80
CA LYS A 310 19.46 -7.22 -12.31
C LYS A 310 18.53 -6.02 -12.36
N VAL A 311 17.98 -5.74 -13.53
CA VAL A 311 17.01 -4.68 -13.75
C VAL A 311 15.63 -5.30 -13.84
N ARG A 312 14.70 -4.83 -13.01
CA ARG A 312 13.29 -5.22 -13.01
C ARG A 312 12.44 -4.08 -13.54
N ALA A 313 11.45 -4.39 -14.35
CA ALA A 313 10.39 -3.46 -14.72
C ALA A 313 9.03 -4.16 -14.51
N ASP A 314 8.14 -3.49 -13.82
CA ASP A 314 6.81 -4.00 -13.52
C ASP A 314 5.73 -2.99 -13.93
N TYR A 315 4.60 -3.50 -14.39
CA TYR A 315 3.38 -2.77 -14.66
C TYR A 315 2.25 -3.38 -13.82
N GLY A 316 1.45 -2.52 -13.17
CA GLY A 316 0.30 -2.91 -12.37
C GLY A 316 -0.95 -2.14 -12.78
N TYR A 317 -2.04 -2.86 -12.94
CA TYR A 317 -3.37 -2.36 -13.25
C TYR A 317 -4.35 -2.77 -12.16
N ALA A 318 -5.20 -1.84 -11.76
CA ALA A 318 -6.32 -2.10 -10.87
C ALA A 318 -7.59 -1.54 -11.49
N ASN A 319 -8.65 -2.34 -11.51
CA ASN A 319 -9.95 -1.91 -12.00
C ASN A 319 -10.68 -1.12 -10.92
N PHE A 320 -11.06 0.12 -11.23
CA PHE A 320 -11.87 0.97 -10.36
C PHE A 320 -13.28 1.12 -10.94
N ASP A 321 -14.31 0.95 -10.10
CA ASP A 321 -15.69 0.93 -10.57
C ASP A 321 -16.22 2.32 -10.95
N HIS A 322 -15.81 3.38 -10.22
CA HIS A 322 -16.37 4.73 -10.37
C HIS A 322 -15.36 5.79 -10.81
N LEU A 323 -14.06 5.49 -10.75
CA LEU A 323 -12.98 6.40 -11.10
C LEU A 323 -12.17 5.86 -12.27
N SER A 324 -11.34 6.68 -12.89
CA SER A 324 -10.39 6.21 -13.90
C SER A 324 -9.37 5.26 -13.27
N ASP A 325 -9.05 4.18 -13.98
CA ASP A 325 -8.15 3.13 -13.51
C ASP A 325 -6.73 3.68 -13.27
N PRO A 326 -6.17 3.55 -12.05
CA PRO A 326 -4.81 3.99 -11.78
C PRO A 326 -3.79 3.07 -12.45
N LYS A 327 -2.79 3.69 -13.07
CA LYS A 327 -1.67 2.99 -13.71
C LYS A 327 -0.43 3.09 -12.84
N ARG A 328 0.29 1.97 -12.69
CA ARG A 328 1.48 1.90 -11.87
C ARG A 328 2.64 1.29 -12.63
N PHE A 329 3.76 1.99 -12.58
CA PHE A 329 5.02 1.54 -13.15
C PHE A 329 6.06 1.47 -12.03
N SER A 330 6.85 0.41 -12.02
CA SER A 330 7.95 0.27 -11.07
C SER A 330 9.20 -0.20 -11.79
N ILE A 331 10.34 0.36 -11.38
CA ILE A 331 11.66 -0.08 -11.82
C ILE A 331 12.46 -0.45 -10.58
N GLY A 332 13.12 -1.60 -10.63
CA GLY A 332 13.97 -2.09 -9.54
C GLY A 332 15.36 -2.46 -10.03
N PHE A 333 16.34 -2.30 -9.15
CA PHE A 333 17.73 -2.67 -9.35
C PHE A 333 18.20 -3.50 -8.19
N SER A 334 18.88 -4.63 -8.47
CA SER A 334 19.41 -5.56 -7.48
C SER A 334 20.88 -5.85 -7.80
N LEU A 335 21.77 -5.61 -6.81
CA LEU A 335 23.23 -5.73 -6.89
C LEU A 335 23.76 -6.84 -5.99
#